data_3b5166c85606f8dce8d852e1f6e13662
#
_entry.id   3b5166c85606f8dce8d852e1f6e13662
#
_cell.length_a   1.000
_cell.length_b   1.000
_cell.length_c   1.000
_cell.angle_alpha   90.00
_cell.angle_beta   90.00
_cell.angle_gamma   90.00
#
_symmetry.space_group_name_H-M   'P 1'
#
loop_
_entity.id
_entity.type
_entity.pdbx_description
1 polymer ?
#
loop_
_entity_poly.entity_id
_entity_poly.type
_entity_poly.pdbx_seq_one_letter_code
_entity_poly.pdbx_strand_id
1 'polypeptide(L)'
;MKRGLALLLFLALLCPVASHAHVGSPDVFFDGKVGAWPTSITIRMPAVVPGRAEILVQVQSSEPVSVSFVPLFSRLAASNAPPAEAAQSVPGETNLYTGSLWLMTVGAYSIEVRIHGPSGDGVVQIPVNSVATAQLPLPPALGGILLALGVVLFCGAVAIVAAAAGESMVPPGSSPPTNARRKSWIAAGITAVVLTLALFGGKKWWDVAENKFRAGLRTGGWPDLTADVRNEGAERILRLTLGKKDFSGDSLALATDHGKLLHFFLVAQSGHQAFAHIHPVRLGNTTFEVALPPLPAGDYDMFCDLTLESGLSSTATNIIHLPPAPDGSGAADKTYLAADPDDSWATNSSVAVQDNPGSATVCHLADGTQVIWKAHPALHAQEDAGLQFEVLDPTGQPAALEPYMGMMSHAAVMRSDGRVFAHLHPSGNFSMAAQMFFDTKLTKETGVICSPGMANMPGMDHSTVAGSGLTTAPEVGGSSVISLPYQFPTSGEFRIWVQIKRAGQVMTAIFDTVVK
;
A
#
# COMPACT_ATOMS: atom_id res chain seq x y z
N MET A 1 -3.88 -21.23 45.47
CA MET A 1 -3.58 -19.92 44.91
C MET A 1 -2.49 -19.94 43.82
N LYS A 2 -1.36 -20.66 43.96
CA LYS A 2 -0.26 -20.66 42.95
C LYS A 2 -0.63 -21.28 41.59
N ARG A 3 -1.55 -22.27 41.53
CA ARG A 3 -2.00 -22.90 40.26
C ARG A 3 -3.01 -22.05 39.48
N GLY A 4 -3.82 -21.20 40.15
CA GLY A 4 -4.73 -20.29 39.46
C GLY A 4 -4.04 -19.09 38.82
N LEU A 5 -2.94 -18.61 39.43
CA LEU A 5 -2.11 -17.52 38.86
C LEU A 5 -1.35 -17.95 37.60
N ALA A 6 -0.85 -19.22 37.58
CA ALA A 6 -0.18 -19.78 36.41
C ALA A 6 -1.15 -19.99 35.23
N LEU A 7 -2.40 -20.39 35.51
CA LEU A 7 -3.43 -20.53 34.48
C LEU A 7 -3.90 -19.20 33.90
N LEU A 8 -4.01 -18.14 34.74
CA LEU A 8 -4.32 -16.79 34.30
C LEU A 8 -3.19 -16.17 33.46
N LEU A 9 -1.93 -16.43 33.81
CA LEU A 9 -0.78 -16.02 33.01
C LEU A 9 -0.71 -16.77 31.65
N PHE A 10 -1.09 -18.04 31.62
CA PHE A 10 -1.13 -18.83 30.39
C PHE A 10 -2.31 -18.41 29.49
N LEU A 11 -3.47 -18.08 30.04
CA LEU A 11 -4.60 -17.54 29.29
C LEU A 11 -4.33 -16.13 28.74
N ALA A 12 -3.57 -15.29 29.46
CA ALA A 12 -3.16 -13.97 28.97
C ALA A 12 -2.19 -14.01 27.80
N LEU A 13 -1.43 -15.11 27.63
CA LEU A 13 -0.54 -15.37 26.50
C LEU A 13 -1.27 -15.89 25.26
N LEU A 14 -2.53 -16.27 25.37
CA LEU A 14 -3.38 -16.79 24.29
C LEU A 14 -4.32 -15.75 23.69
N CYS A 15 -4.27 -14.48 24.12
CA CYS A 15 -4.99 -13.41 23.43
C CYS A 15 -4.39 -13.28 22.01
N PRO A 16 -5.15 -13.58 20.93
CA PRO A 16 -4.69 -13.28 19.60
C PRO A 16 -4.45 -11.77 19.52
N VAL A 17 -3.22 -11.37 19.32
CA VAL A 17 -2.91 -9.99 18.93
C VAL A 17 -3.59 -9.82 17.59
N ALA A 18 -4.63 -8.99 17.52
CA ALA A 18 -5.24 -8.62 16.27
C ALA A 18 -4.15 -7.95 15.42
N SER A 19 -3.56 -8.72 14.52
CA SER A 19 -2.64 -8.23 13.51
C SER A 19 -3.50 -7.43 12.53
N HIS A 20 -3.49 -6.12 12.65
CA HIS A 20 -4.03 -5.27 11.59
C HIS A 20 -3.08 -5.38 10.43
N ALA A 21 -3.50 -6.10 9.39
CA ALA A 21 -2.78 -6.18 8.14
C ALA A 21 -2.84 -4.82 7.44
N HIS A 22 -1.76 -4.45 6.80
CA HIS A 22 -1.76 -3.35 5.84
C HIS A 22 -2.62 -3.75 4.65
N VAL A 23 -3.61 -2.92 4.34
CA VAL A 23 -4.35 -2.99 3.09
C VAL A 23 -3.44 -2.47 1.99
N GLY A 24 -3.32 -3.23 0.92
CA GLY A 24 -2.42 -2.98 -0.20
C GLY A 24 -1.31 -4.02 -0.32
N SER A 25 -0.76 -4.19 -1.51
CA SER A 25 0.52 -4.87 -1.68
C SER A 25 1.62 -3.90 -1.25
N PRO A 26 2.52 -4.27 -0.33
CA PRO A 26 3.65 -3.42 -0.01
C PRO A 26 4.59 -3.27 -1.21
N ASP A 27 4.63 -4.27 -2.10
CA ASP A 27 5.49 -4.32 -3.26
C ASP A 27 4.86 -3.60 -4.44
N VAL A 28 5.71 -2.97 -5.26
CA VAL A 28 5.29 -2.19 -6.41
C VAL A 28 5.75 -2.89 -7.69
N PHE A 29 4.82 -2.99 -8.64
CA PHE A 29 5.03 -3.63 -9.93
C PHE A 29 4.84 -2.60 -11.03
N PHE A 30 5.71 -2.67 -12.04
CA PHE A 30 5.62 -1.91 -13.27
C PHE A 30 5.77 -2.86 -14.47
N ASP A 31 4.91 -2.72 -15.46
CA ASP A 31 5.04 -3.37 -16.76
C ASP A 31 4.79 -2.34 -17.86
N GLY A 32 5.77 -2.20 -18.77
CA GLY A 32 5.68 -1.17 -19.79
C GLY A 32 6.98 -0.97 -20.57
N LYS A 33 7.12 0.19 -21.20
CA LYS A 33 8.32 0.55 -21.94
C LYS A 33 9.13 1.60 -21.18
N VAL A 34 10.43 1.36 -21.05
CA VAL A 34 11.40 2.33 -20.55
C VAL A 34 12.26 2.77 -21.74
N GLY A 35 11.91 3.88 -22.38
CA GLY A 35 12.46 4.25 -23.68
C GLY A 35 12.05 3.25 -24.76
N ALA A 36 13.03 2.65 -25.44
CA ALA A 36 12.81 1.62 -26.46
C ALA A 36 12.59 0.22 -25.85
N TRP A 37 12.77 0.04 -24.54
CA TRP A 37 12.92 -1.26 -23.90
C TRP A 37 11.61 -1.70 -23.23
N PRO A 38 10.91 -2.78 -23.70
CA PRO A 38 9.86 -3.41 -22.91
C PRO A 38 10.48 -3.99 -21.64
N THR A 39 9.88 -3.64 -20.50
CA THR A 39 10.52 -3.86 -19.19
C THR A 39 9.47 -4.16 -18.14
N SER A 40 9.70 -5.19 -17.34
CA SER A 40 8.93 -5.49 -16.13
C SER A 40 9.81 -5.23 -14.91
N ILE A 41 9.29 -4.50 -13.93
CA ILE A 41 10.03 -4.10 -12.72
C ILE A 41 9.23 -4.48 -11.49
N THR A 42 9.91 -5.12 -10.55
CA THR A 42 9.37 -5.41 -9.22
C THR A 42 10.20 -4.69 -8.17
N ILE A 43 9.56 -3.92 -7.32
CA ILE A 43 10.20 -3.22 -6.19
C ILE A 43 9.62 -3.80 -4.90
N ARG A 44 10.44 -4.56 -4.18
CA ARG A 44 10.09 -5.11 -2.86
C ARG A 44 10.41 -4.09 -1.78
N MET A 45 9.37 -3.65 -1.09
CA MET A 45 9.49 -2.61 -0.08
C MET A 45 9.97 -3.15 1.26
N PRO A 46 10.82 -2.39 1.98
CA PRO A 46 11.24 -2.80 3.32
C PRO A 46 10.07 -2.75 4.30
N ALA A 47 9.96 -3.76 5.16
CA ALA A 47 8.94 -3.77 6.21
C ALA A 47 9.19 -2.73 7.32
N VAL A 48 10.38 -2.18 7.41
CA VAL A 48 10.77 -1.14 8.39
C VAL A 48 11.48 0.01 7.71
N VAL A 49 11.36 1.21 8.27
CA VAL A 49 12.04 2.42 7.78
C VAL A 49 12.90 2.99 8.93
N PRO A 50 14.19 3.25 8.69
CA PRO A 50 15.00 3.03 7.48
C PRO A 50 15.10 1.56 7.07
N GLY A 51 15.08 1.31 5.75
CA GLY A 51 15.17 -0.04 5.21
C GLY A 51 15.63 -0.07 3.76
N ARG A 52 16.00 -1.26 3.27
CA ARG A 52 16.44 -1.45 1.89
C ARG A 52 15.27 -1.95 1.06
N ALA A 53 14.93 -1.23 -0.01
CA ALA A 53 14.08 -1.72 -1.08
C ALA A 53 14.93 -2.59 -2.02
N GLU A 54 14.41 -3.73 -2.43
CA GLU A 54 15.03 -4.61 -3.42
C GLU A 54 14.34 -4.41 -4.76
N ILE A 55 15.13 -4.25 -5.82
CA ILE A 55 14.63 -3.94 -7.16
C ILE A 55 15.05 -5.06 -8.10
N LEU A 56 14.10 -5.57 -8.85
CA LEU A 56 14.29 -6.56 -9.89
C LEU A 56 13.80 -5.97 -11.21
N VAL A 57 14.63 -6.02 -12.26
CA VAL A 57 14.31 -5.46 -13.58
C VAL A 57 14.55 -6.52 -14.63
N GLN A 58 13.49 -6.94 -15.31
CA GLN A 58 13.54 -7.81 -16.47
C GLN A 58 13.39 -6.96 -17.73
N VAL A 59 14.43 -6.89 -18.55
CA VAL A 59 14.40 -6.17 -19.84
C VAL A 59 14.19 -7.18 -20.96
N GLN A 60 13.16 -6.99 -21.76
CA GLN A 60 12.89 -7.84 -22.93
C GLN A 60 13.71 -7.33 -24.11
N SER A 61 14.97 -7.71 -24.17
CA SER A 61 15.91 -7.29 -25.22
C SER A 61 16.88 -8.40 -25.54
N SER A 62 17.31 -8.47 -26.80
CA SER A 62 18.45 -9.26 -27.23
C SER A 62 19.78 -8.48 -27.17
N GLU A 63 19.73 -7.18 -26.93
CA GLU A 63 20.89 -6.29 -26.88
C GLU A 63 21.39 -6.17 -25.43
N PRO A 64 22.71 -5.99 -25.25
CA PRO A 64 23.25 -5.74 -23.91
C PRO A 64 22.84 -4.35 -23.44
N VAL A 65 22.27 -4.27 -22.25
CA VAL A 65 21.88 -3.01 -21.61
C VAL A 65 22.55 -2.86 -20.25
N SER A 66 22.68 -1.63 -19.79
CA SER A 66 23.02 -1.31 -18.40
C SER A 66 21.81 -0.68 -17.72
N VAL A 67 21.59 -1.07 -16.46
CA VAL A 67 20.48 -0.59 -15.64
C VAL A 67 21.03 0.11 -14.40
N SER A 68 20.44 1.22 -14.01
CA SER A 68 20.79 1.91 -12.78
C SER A 68 19.56 2.50 -12.09
N PHE A 69 19.68 2.76 -10.80
CA PHE A 69 18.59 3.20 -9.93
C PHE A 69 18.94 4.46 -9.14
N VAL A 70 17.97 5.37 -8.97
CA VAL A 70 18.10 6.55 -8.12
C VAL A 70 16.84 6.70 -7.26
N PRO A 71 16.93 6.75 -5.92
CA PRO A 71 15.79 7.07 -5.08
C PRO A 71 15.57 8.59 -5.03
N LEU A 72 14.41 9.04 -5.46
CA LEU A 72 13.99 10.43 -5.39
C LEU A 72 12.99 10.61 -4.25
N PHE A 73 13.31 11.44 -3.27
CA PHE A 73 12.39 11.77 -2.19
C PHE A 73 11.55 13.00 -2.56
N SER A 74 10.24 12.92 -2.38
CA SER A 74 9.31 13.99 -2.82
C SER A 74 9.62 15.38 -2.24
N ARG A 75 10.15 15.43 -1.02
CA ARG A 75 10.45 16.68 -0.29
C ARG A 75 11.84 17.25 -0.57
N LEU A 76 12.69 16.54 -1.31
CA LEU A 76 14.03 17.01 -1.66
C LEU A 76 14.10 17.31 -3.16
N ALA A 77 14.94 18.27 -3.54
CA ALA A 77 15.24 18.51 -4.95
C ALA A 77 15.90 17.27 -5.58
N ALA A 78 15.64 17.02 -6.85
CA ALA A 78 16.25 15.91 -7.59
C ALA A 78 17.79 15.99 -7.62
N SER A 79 18.34 17.21 -7.61
CA SER A 79 19.78 17.45 -7.51
C SER A 79 20.41 16.98 -6.20
N ASN A 80 19.61 16.78 -5.16
CA ASN A 80 20.05 16.28 -3.86
C ASN A 80 19.84 14.75 -3.72
N ALA A 81 19.45 14.09 -4.79
CA ALA A 81 19.39 12.63 -4.82
C ALA A 81 20.80 12.02 -4.68
N PRO A 82 20.92 10.84 -4.08
CA PRO A 82 22.19 10.13 -4.04
C PRO A 82 22.63 9.76 -5.46
N PRO A 83 23.93 9.44 -5.66
CA PRO A 83 24.41 8.94 -6.93
C PRO A 83 23.64 7.69 -7.39
N ALA A 84 23.51 7.53 -8.71
CA ALA A 84 22.87 6.35 -9.27
C ALA A 84 23.62 5.08 -8.87
N GLU A 85 22.88 4.06 -8.42
CA GLU A 85 23.41 2.74 -8.12
C GLU A 85 23.27 1.84 -9.34
N ALA A 86 24.37 1.23 -9.78
CA ALA A 86 24.36 0.32 -10.91
C ALA A 86 23.74 -1.03 -10.52
N ALA A 87 22.82 -1.51 -11.34
CA ALA A 87 22.23 -2.83 -11.17
C ALA A 87 23.26 -3.94 -11.50
N GLN A 88 23.10 -5.08 -10.87
CA GLN A 88 23.89 -6.28 -11.11
C GLN A 88 23.06 -7.27 -11.94
N SER A 89 23.66 -7.88 -12.94
CA SER A 89 23.01 -8.97 -13.67
C SER A 89 22.86 -10.20 -12.77
N VAL A 90 21.72 -10.86 -12.85
CA VAL A 90 21.48 -12.11 -12.10
C VAL A 90 22.16 -13.26 -12.82
N PRO A 91 23.10 -13.99 -12.17
CA PRO A 91 23.80 -15.08 -12.81
C PRO A 91 22.86 -16.19 -13.29
N GLY A 92 23.00 -16.57 -14.55
CA GLY A 92 22.17 -17.62 -15.18
C GLY A 92 20.86 -17.15 -15.80
N GLU A 93 20.46 -15.89 -15.56
CA GLU A 93 19.27 -15.30 -16.14
C GLU A 93 19.63 -14.29 -17.25
N THR A 94 18.83 -14.28 -18.30
CA THR A 94 19.06 -13.38 -19.44
C THR A 94 18.35 -12.06 -19.19
N ASN A 95 19.12 -10.95 -19.23
CA ASN A 95 18.58 -9.58 -19.08
C ASN A 95 17.76 -9.33 -17.81
N LEU A 96 18.04 -10.09 -16.77
CA LEU A 96 17.50 -9.88 -15.44
C LEU A 96 18.54 -9.16 -14.58
N TYR A 97 18.15 -8.02 -14.03
CA TYR A 97 19.02 -7.15 -13.24
C TYR A 97 18.45 -6.98 -11.84
N THR A 98 19.30 -6.89 -10.84
CA THR A 98 18.91 -6.67 -9.45
C THR A 98 19.72 -5.55 -8.82
N GLY A 99 19.13 -4.89 -7.84
CA GLY A 99 19.78 -3.89 -7.03
C GLY A 99 19.00 -3.61 -5.74
N SER A 100 19.54 -2.74 -4.91
CA SER A 100 18.85 -2.37 -3.67
C SER A 100 19.16 -0.94 -3.28
N LEU A 101 18.15 -0.22 -2.81
CA LEU A 101 18.26 1.18 -2.40
C LEU A 101 17.82 1.36 -0.95
N TRP A 102 18.50 2.25 -0.22
CA TRP A 102 18.09 2.65 1.11
C TRP A 102 16.99 3.71 1.06
N LEU A 103 15.86 3.43 1.71
CA LEU A 103 14.81 4.39 2.00
C LEU A 103 14.96 4.84 3.45
N MET A 104 15.46 6.06 3.64
CA MET A 104 15.93 6.55 4.94
C MET A 104 14.82 7.16 5.79
N THR A 105 13.75 7.65 5.17
CA THR A 105 12.67 8.36 5.85
C THR A 105 11.30 7.89 5.38
N VAL A 106 10.29 8.10 6.21
CA VAL A 106 8.89 7.85 5.84
C VAL A 106 8.41 8.93 4.87
N GLY A 107 7.66 8.53 3.83
CA GLY A 107 7.06 9.44 2.87
C GLY A 107 7.04 8.91 1.44
N ALA A 108 6.65 9.78 0.50
CA ALA A 108 6.63 9.45 -0.91
C ALA A 108 8.04 9.49 -1.50
N TYR A 109 8.38 8.42 -2.19
CA TYR A 109 9.57 8.29 -3.02
C TYR A 109 9.18 7.91 -4.43
N SER A 110 10.09 8.12 -5.36
CA SER A 110 10.11 7.43 -6.64
C SER A 110 11.45 6.72 -6.81
N ILE A 111 11.40 5.52 -7.32
CA ILE A 111 12.59 4.85 -7.84
C ILE A 111 12.70 5.20 -9.31
N GLU A 112 13.68 6.03 -9.63
CA GLU A 112 14.04 6.29 -11.02
C GLU A 112 14.85 5.11 -11.55
N VAL A 113 14.33 4.46 -12.58
CA VAL A 113 15.03 3.38 -13.28
C VAL A 113 15.51 3.90 -14.62
N ARG A 114 16.81 3.81 -14.85
CA ARG A 114 17.48 4.20 -16.10
C ARG A 114 17.99 2.98 -16.81
N ILE A 115 17.68 2.88 -18.09
CA ILE A 115 18.20 1.84 -18.99
C ILE A 115 19.00 2.53 -20.08
N HIS A 116 20.23 2.10 -20.29
CA HIS A 116 21.10 2.59 -21.34
C HIS A 116 21.55 1.42 -22.23
N GLY A 117 21.42 1.57 -23.52
CA GLY A 117 21.81 0.53 -24.48
C GLY A 117 21.88 1.04 -25.91
N PRO A 118 22.20 0.16 -26.89
CA PRO A 118 22.40 0.54 -28.29
C PRO A 118 21.19 1.21 -28.95
N SER A 119 19.97 0.83 -28.53
CA SER A 119 18.72 1.43 -29.04
C SER A 119 18.32 2.72 -28.33
N GLY A 120 19.21 3.29 -27.49
CA GLY A 120 19.04 4.57 -26.80
C GLY A 120 18.92 4.47 -25.29
N ASP A 121 18.55 5.58 -24.69
CA ASP A 121 18.37 5.72 -23.25
C ASP A 121 16.87 5.73 -22.91
N GLY A 122 16.52 5.14 -21.78
CA GLY A 122 15.18 5.19 -21.22
C GLY A 122 15.20 5.52 -19.73
N VAL A 123 14.21 6.29 -19.29
CA VAL A 123 14.02 6.64 -17.88
C VAL A 123 12.55 6.48 -17.53
N VAL A 124 12.28 5.86 -16.39
CA VAL A 124 10.93 5.77 -15.81
C VAL A 124 10.96 6.09 -14.32
N GLN A 125 9.92 6.77 -13.85
CA GLN A 125 9.69 7.05 -12.44
C GLN A 125 8.66 6.05 -11.90
N ILE A 126 9.03 5.27 -10.89
CA ILE A 126 8.11 4.33 -10.23
C ILE A 126 7.88 4.82 -8.80
N PRO A 127 6.71 5.40 -8.53
CA PRO A 127 6.40 5.92 -7.19
C PRO A 127 6.25 4.77 -6.21
N VAL A 128 6.82 4.95 -5.02
CA VAL A 128 6.74 4.02 -3.92
C VAL A 128 6.49 4.77 -2.61
N ASN A 129 5.77 4.15 -1.70
CA ASN A 129 5.51 4.70 -0.37
C ASN A 129 6.47 4.08 0.64
N SER A 130 7.42 4.87 1.15
CA SER A 130 8.28 4.44 2.25
C SER A 130 7.51 4.55 3.57
N VAL A 131 6.90 3.46 4.00
CA VAL A 131 6.17 3.35 5.27
C VAL A 131 6.57 2.07 5.99
N ALA A 132 6.69 2.15 7.32
CA ALA A 132 6.96 0.94 8.09
C ALA A 132 5.68 0.11 8.24
N THR A 133 5.69 -1.11 7.77
CA THR A 133 4.56 -2.05 7.84
C THR A 133 4.70 -3.05 8.99
N ALA A 134 5.90 -3.19 9.56
CA ALA A 134 6.18 -4.09 10.66
C ALA A 134 7.14 -3.47 11.68
N GLN A 135 7.26 -4.13 12.83
CA GLN A 135 8.31 -3.87 13.81
C GLN A 135 9.19 -5.11 13.90
N LEU A 136 10.50 -4.90 13.87
CA LEU A 136 11.44 -5.99 14.08
C LEU A 136 11.36 -6.47 15.54
N PRO A 137 11.11 -7.75 15.80
CA PRO A 137 11.13 -8.28 17.14
C PRO A 137 12.56 -8.25 17.69
N LEU A 138 12.71 -7.94 18.98
CA LEU A 138 13.99 -8.05 19.65
C LEU A 138 14.41 -9.54 19.72
N PRO A 139 15.57 -9.92 19.17
CA PRO A 139 16.05 -11.30 19.28
C PRO A 139 16.10 -11.76 20.74
N PRO A 140 15.56 -12.93 21.11
CA PRO A 140 15.51 -13.38 22.50
C PRO A 140 16.88 -13.43 23.19
N ALA A 141 17.90 -13.84 22.46
CA ALA A 141 19.29 -13.88 22.96
C ALA A 141 19.79 -12.47 23.33
N LEU A 142 19.58 -11.48 22.46
CA LEU A 142 19.95 -10.09 22.73
C LEU A 142 19.14 -9.53 23.90
N GLY A 143 17.84 -9.82 23.97
CA GLY A 143 16.99 -9.46 25.11
C GLY A 143 17.51 -10.01 26.43
N GLY A 144 17.93 -11.28 26.45
CA GLY A 144 18.55 -11.92 27.62
C GLY A 144 19.87 -11.26 28.05
N ILE A 145 20.74 -10.93 27.09
CA ILE A 145 22.02 -10.23 27.35
C ILE A 145 21.75 -8.84 27.94
N LEU A 146 20.83 -8.08 27.36
CA LEU A 146 20.49 -6.73 27.85
C LEU A 146 19.88 -6.78 29.25
N LEU A 147 19.03 -7.78 29.54
CA LEU A 147 18.46 -7.99 30.86
C LEU A 147 19.58 -8.29 31.89
N ALA A 148 20.49 -9.22 31.58
CA ALA A 148 21.60 -9.56 32.44
C ALA A 148 22.49 -8.35 32.72
N LEU A 149 22.84 -7.58 31.69
CA LEU A 149 23.58 -6.33 31.82
C LEU A 149 22.84 -5.31 32.70
N GLY A 150 21.53 -5.16 32.49
CA GLY A 150 20.69 -4.28 33.30
C GLY A 150 20.72 -4.65 34.79
N VAL A 151 20.64 -5.94 35.10
CA VAL A 151 20.76 -6.44 36.49
C VAL A 151 22.14 -6.14 37.07
N VAL A 152 23.22 -6.37 36.33
CA VAL A 152 24.60 -6.06 36.79
C VAL A 152 24.75 -4.56 37.07
N LEU A 153 24.25 -3.70 36.15
CA LEU A 153 24.33 -2.25 36.33
C LEU A 153 23.48 -1.77 37.52
N PHE A 154 22.30 -2.33 37.70
CA PHE A 154 21.42 -2.00 38.85
C PHE A 154 22.08 -2.38 40.16
N CYS A 155 22.55 -3.63 40.30
CA CYS A 155 23.24 -4.11 41.49
C CYS A 155 24.52 -3.34 41.74
N GLY A 156 25.29 -3.06 40.68
CA GLY A 156 26.54 -2.26 40.76
C GLY A 156 26.29 -0.84 41.27
N ALA A 157 25.25 -0.16 40.75
CA ALA A 157 24.89 1.18 41.21
C ALA A 157 24.48 1.18 42.70
N VAL A 158 23.63 0.21 43.11
CA VAL A 158 23.24 0.06 44.52
C VAL A 158 24.46 -0.21 45.39
N ALA A 159 25.37 -1.09 44.99
CA ALA A 159 26.59 -1.42 45.75
C ALA A 159 27.54 -0.22 45.88
N ILE A 160 27.73 0.54 44.80
CA ILE A 160 28.61 1.74 44.81
C ILE A 160 28.08 2.79 45.78
N VAL A 161 26.75 3.09 45.72
CA VAL A 161 26.15 4.08 46.62
C VAL A 161 26.14 3.61 48.07
N ALA A 162 25.92 2.31 48.30
CA ALA A 162 26.00 1.72 49.64
C ALA A 162 27.40 1.82 50.24
N ALA A 163 28.44 1.48 49.46
CA ALA A 163 29.83 1.60 49.88
C ALA A 163 30.21 3.06 50.14
N ALA A 164 29.86 3.97 49.24
CA ALA A 164 30.14 5.40 49.43
C ALA A 164 29.49 5.95 50.71
N ALA A 165 28.26 5.57 51.03
CA ALA A 165 27.54 6.02 52.24
C ALA A 165 28.14 5.46 53.53
N GLY A 166 28.74 4.26 53.51
CA GLY A 166 29.34 3.61 54.68
C GLY A 166 30.78 3.93 54.91
N GLU A 167 31.56 4.05 53.85
CA GLU A 167 33.02 3.99 53.92
C GLU A 167 33.76 5.26 53.44
N SER A 168 33.07 6.22 52.81
CA SER A 168 33.68 7.40 52.21
C SER A 168 34.47 8.30 53.17
N MET A 169 34.18 8.22 54.48
CA MET A 169 34.84 9.03 55.53
C MET A 169 35.80 8.19 56.41
N VAL A 170 36.07 6.94 56.06
CA VAL A 170 36.92 6.05 56.82
C VAL A 170 38.36 6.16 56.29
N PRO A 171 39.37 6.51 57.14
CA PRO A 171 40.75 6.55 56.69
C PRO A 171 41.25 5.16 56.26
N PRO A 172 42.15 5.10 55.27
CA PRO A 172 42.73 3.83 54.84
C PRO A 172 43.34 3.03 55.98
N GLY A 173 43.03 1.73 56.11
CA GLY A 173 43.50 0.84 57.14
C GLY A 173 42.81 0.88 58.49
N SER A 174 41.75 1.71 58.63
CA SER A 174 40.92 1.76 59.85
C SER A 174 39.63 0.97 59.67
N SER A 175 39.09 0.42 60.77
CA SER A 175 37.78 -0.29 60.74
C SER A 175 36.60 0.68 60.63
N PRO A 176 35.60 0.37 59.81
CA PRO A 176 34.39 1.19 59.69
C PRO A 176 33.66 1.35 61.03
N PRO A 177 33.08 2.54 61.29
CA PRO A 177 32.31 2.77 62.53
C PRO A 177 31.09 1.83 62.60
N THR A 178 30.63 1.51 63.82
CA THR A 178 29.54 0.56 64.08
C THR A 178 28.23 0.90 63.34
N ASN A 179 28.00 2.17 63.07
CA ASN A 179 26.81 2.63 62.32
C ASN A 179 27.03 2.66 60.79
N ALA A 180 28.24 2.43 60.28
CA ALA A 180 28.54 2.44 58.84
C ALA A 180 27.69 1.42 58.08
N ARG A 181 27.61 0.20 58.62
CA ARG A 181 26.83 -0.89 58.04
C ARG A 181 25.32 -0.54 57.92
N ARG A 182 24.75 0.11 58.95
CA ARG A 182 23.36 0.58 58.92
C ARG A 182 23.18 1.66 57.88
N LYS A 183 24.08 2.64 57.77
CA LYS A 183 24.04 3.68 56.72
C LYS A 183 24.11 3.09 55.31
N SER A 184 25.00 2.13 55.07
CA SER A 184 25.11 1.41 53.79
C SER A 184 23.79 0.71 53.41
N TRP A 185 23.17 -0.01 54.35
CA TRP A 185 21.90 -0.69 54.07
C TRP A 185 20.75 0.28 53.80
N ILE A 186 20.68 1.40 54.50
CA ILE A 186 19.68 2.45 54.27
C ILE A 186 19.91 3.08 52.91
N ALA A 187 21.17 3.42 52.55
CA ALA A 187 21.50 3.98 51.25
C ALA A 187 21.21 2.99 50.11
N ALA A 188 21.54 1.72 50.28
CA ALA A 188 21.21 0.66 49.35
C ALA A 188 19.70 0.57 49.10
N GLY A 189 18.89 0.57 50.17
CA GLY A 189 17.45 0.51 50.06
C GLY A 189 16.86 1.73 49.35
N ILE A 190 17.28 2.93 49.73
CA ILE A 190 16.86 4.17 49.06
C ILE A 190 17.24 4.14 47.57
N THR A 191 18.47 3.79 47.24
CA THR A 191 18.97 3.72 45.86
C THR A 191 18.18 2.70 45.06
N ALA A 192 17.93 1.51 45.58
CA ALA A 192 17.12 0.48 44.93
C ALA A 192 15.71 0.97 44.64
N VAL A 193 15.06 1.64 45.62
CA VAL A 193 13.72 2.24 45.41
C VAL A 193 13.76 3.32 44.35
N VAL A 194 14.71 4.26 44.41
CA VAL A 194 14.82 5.35 43.41
C VAL A 194 15.04 4.79 41.99
N LEU A 195 15.97 3.83 41.86
CA LEU A 195 16.22 3.20 40.56
C LEU A 195 15.01 2.42 40.04
N THR A 196 14.32 1.72 40.91
CA THR A 196 13.08 1.00 40.54
C THR A 196 11.99 1.98 40.06
N LEU A 197 11.80 3.09 40.78
CA LEU A 197 10.86 4.14 40.38
C LEU A 197 11.28 4.79 39.05
N ALA A 198 12.58 5.03 38.85
CA ALA A 198 13.11 5.57 37.59
C ALA A 198 12.87 4.59 36.44
N LEU A 199 13.12 3.29 36.61
CA LEU A 199 12.83 2.26 35.61
C LEU A 199 11.35 2.16 35.30
N PHE A 200 10.50 2.22 36.31
CA PHE A 200 9.04 2.22 36.12
C PHE A 200 8.56 3.47 35.37
N GLY A 201 9.07 4.65 35.75
CA GLY A 201 8.79 5.91 35.05
C GLY A 201 9.25 5.88 33.60
N GLY A 202 10.49 5.38 33.37
CA GLY A 202 11.04 5.18 32.03
C GLY A 202 10.20 4.23 31.17
N LYS A 203 9.75 3.12 31.77
CA LYS A 203 8.84 2.19 31.07
C LYS A 203 7.52 2.88 30.70
N LYS A 204 6.91 3.61 31.60
CA LYS A 204 5.67 4.36 31.31
C LYS A 204 5.85 5.39 30.21
N TRP A 205 6.94 6.14 30.25
CA TRP A 205 7.28 7.09 29.19
C TRP A 205 7.47 6.38 27.84
N TRP A 206 8.19 5.24 27.84
CA TRP A 206 8.38 4.43 26.63
C TRP A 206 7.05 3.91 26.09
N ASP A 207 6.16 3.37 26.94
CA ASP A 207 4.86 2.87 26.54
C ASP A 207 4.01 3.96 25.85
N VAL A 208 4.07 5.20 26.35
CA VAL A 208 3.39 6.35 25.72
C VAL A 208 4.02 6.70 24.38
N ALA A 209 5.35 6.76 24.30
CA ALA A 209 6.07 7.07 23.08
C ALA A 209 5.84 5.99 22.00
N GLU A 210 5.91 4.71 22.40
CA GLU A 210 5.67 3.56 21.52
C GLU A 210 4.22 3.53 21.02
N ASN A 211 3.23 3.78 21.88
CA ASN A 211 1.84 3.84 21.46
C ASN A 211 1.58 4.99 20.47
N LYS A 212 2.21 6.15 20.68
CA LYS A 212 2.16 7.27 19.74
C LYS A 212 2.82 6.91 18.40
N PHE A 213 3.99 6.27 18.44
CA PHE A 213 4.68 5.80 17.25
C PHE A 213 3.85 4.75 16.49
N ARG A 214 3.32 3.74 17.21
CA ARG A 214 2.44 2.70 16.60
C ARG A 214 1.16 3.30 16.00
N ALA A 215 0.57 4.29 16.66
CA ALA A 215 -0.57 5.00 16.09
C ALA A 215 -0.18 5.73 14.79
N GLY A 216 0.98 6.37 14.74
CA GLY A 216 1.52 6.98 13.53
C GLY A 216 1.81 5.96 12.42
N LEU A 217 2.31 4.77 12.75
CA LEU A 217 2.49 3.69 11.78
C LEU A 217 1.17 3.18 11.22
N ARG A 218 0.14 3.00 12.07
CA ARG A 218 -1.18 2.49 11.64
C ARG A 218 -1.88 3.43 10.68
N THR A 219 -1.71 4.72 10.85
CA THR A 219 -2.37 5.72 10.04
C THR A 219 -1.45 6.27 8.94
N GLY A 220 -0.14 6.00 8.98
CA GLY A 220 0.84 6.55 8.04
C GLY A 220 0.78 8.08 7.90
N GLY A 221 0.12 8.78 8.85
CA GLY A 221 -0.28 10.17 8.71
C GLY A 221 -1.52 10.37 7.83
N TRP A 222 -2.23 9.29 7.50
CA TRP A 222 -3.40 9.31 6.62
C TRP A 222 -4.63 9.86 7.32
N PRO A 223 -5.53 10.53 6.58
CA PRO A 223 -6.80 10.94 7.13
C PRO A 223 -7.64 9.71 7.50
N ASP A 224 -8.28 9.76 8.67
CA ASP A 224 -9.31 8.77 9.01
C ASP A 224 -10.45 8.91 7.99
N LEU A 225 -10.91 7.79 7.44
CA LEU A 225 -12.09 7.74 6.59
C LEU A 225 -13.31 7.46 7.46
N THR A 226 -14.27 8.38 7.45
CA THR A 226 -15.60 8.15 8.02
C THR A 226 -16.65 8.22 6.93
N ALA A 227 -17.71 7.42 7.07
CA ALA A 227 -18.76 7.35 6.09
C ALA A 227 -20.13 7.34 6.77
N ASP A 228 -21.09 7.98 6.13
CA ASP A 228 -22.49 8.00 6.52
C ASP A 228 -23.38 7.79 5.29
N VAL A 229 -24.46 7.03 5.45
CA VAL A 229 -25.44 6.78 4.39
C VAL A 229 -26.78 7.35 4.78
N ARG A 230 -27.34 8.18 3.93
CA ARG A 230 -28.69 8.71 4.08
C ARG A 230 -29.54 8.36 2.87
N ASN A 231 -30.83 8.17 3.12
CA ASN A 231 -31.82 8.00 2.06
C ASN A 231 -32.35 9.38 1.63
N GLU A 232 -32.27 9.68 0.36
CA GLU A 232 -32.86 10.88 -0.25
C GLU A 232 -33.73 10.48 -1.44
N GLY A 233 -35.05 10.57 -1.28
CA GLY A 233 -35.99 10.05 -2.28
C GLY A 233 -35.81 8.54 -2.46
N ALA A 234 -35.60 8.12 -3.70
CA ALA A 234 -35.33 6.73 -4.07
C ALA A 234 -33.85 6.35 -4.02
N GLU A 235 -32.97 7.29 -3.69
CA GLU A 235 -31.52 7.08 -3.73
C GLU A 235 -30.93 6.98 -2.34
N ARG A 236 -29.87 6.19 -2.22
CA ARG A 236 -28.98 6.17 -1.06
C ARG A 236 -27.76 7.02 -1.38
N ILE A 237 -27.54 8.06 -0.60
CA ILE A 237 -26.39 8.94 -0.75
C ILE A 237 -25.35 8.58 0.31
N LEU A 238 -24.18 8.20 -0.15
CA LEU A 238 -23.01 7.99 0.69
C LEU A 238 -22.24 9.31 0.81
N ARG A 239 -22.02 9.74 2.04
CA ARG A 239 -21.11 10.85 2.36
C ARG A 239 -19.85 10.30 3.00
N LEU A 240 -18.71 10.64 2.43
CA LEU A 240 -17.38 10.34 2.94
C LEU A 240 -16.78 11.59 3.55
N THR A 241 -16.11 11.44 4.69
CA THR A 241 -15.33 12.51 5.30
C THR A 241 -13.93 11.99 5.60
N LEU A 242 -12.93 12.67 5.04
CA LEU A 242 -11.53 12.41 5.32
C LEU A 242 -11.09 13.28 6.50
N GLY A 243 -10.88 12.67 7.67
CA GLY A 243 -10.53 13.38 8.90
C GLY A 243 -9.12 13.99 8.86
N LYS A 244 -8.92 15.09 9.61
CA LYS A 244 -7.58 15.65 9.87
C LYS A 244 -6.93 14.87 11.02
N LYS A 245 -5.98 14.00 10.72
CA LYS A 245 -4.99 13.56 11.71
C LYS A 245 -3.65 14.18 11.35
N ASP A 246 -3.24 15.23 12.10
CA ASP A 246 -1.92 15.87 12.04
C ASP A 246 -1.50 16.53 10.71
N PHE A 247 -2.43 16.79 9.78
CA PHE A 247 -2.14 17.69 8.65
C PHE A 247 -2.21 19.14 9.12
N SER A 248 -1.05 19.75 9.30
CA SER A 248 -0.91 21.18 9.65
C SER A 248 -1.22 22.15 8.50
N GLY A 249 -2.11 21.80 7.58
CA GLY A 249 -2.47 22.58 6.40
C GLY A 249 -3.97 22.71 6.20
N ASP A 250 -4.43 23.80 5.65
CA ASP A 250 -5.85 24.18 5.57
C ASP A 250 -6.70 23.39 4.57
N SER A 251 -6.12 22.56 3.72
CA SER A 251 -6.87 21.67 2.81
C SER A 251 -6.13 20.37 2.57
N LEU A 252 -6.90 19.30 2.40
CA LEU A 252 -6.40 18.04 1.88
C LEU A 252 -6.16 18.22 0.37
N ALA A 253 -4.92 18.52 0.00
CA ALA A 253 -4.53 18.69 -1.38
C ALA A 253 -4.39 17.33 -2.05
N LEU A 254 -5.44 16.91 -2.78
CA LEU A 254 -5.51 15.66 -3.51
C LEU A 254 -5.15 15.88 -4.97
N ALA A 255 -4.29 15.01 -5.49
CA ALA A 255 -4.05 14.90 -6.92
C ALA A 255 -5.11 14.01 -7.58
N THR A 256 -5.49 14.32 -8.81
CA THR A 256 -6.39 13.50 -9.59
C THR A 256 -5.64 12.31 -10.18
N ASP A 257 -6.11 11.10 -9.90
CA ASP A 257 -5.64 9.87 -10.52
C ASP A 257 -6.67 9.43 -11.58
N HIS A 258 -6.26 9.32 -12.83
CA HIS A 258 -7.18 9.06 -13.97
C HIS A 258 -8.38 10.03 -14.05
N GLY A 259 -8.16 11.29 -13.65
CA GLY A 259 -9.22 12.31 -13.61
C GLY A 259 -10.15 12.22 -12.40
N LYS A 260 -9.93 11.30 -11.48
CA LYS A 260 -10.71 11.11 -10.26
C LYS A 260 -9.89 11.49 -9.02
N LEU A 261 -10.52 12.13 -8.03
CA LEU A 261 -9.85 12.47 -6.76
C LEU A 261 -9.76 11.28 -5.81
N LEU A 262 -10.76 10.38 -5.90
CA LEU A 262 -10.86 9.17 -5.09
C LEU A 262 -11.29 8.02 -5.99
N HIS A 263 -10.66 6.85 -5.85
CA HIS A 263 -11.19 5.57 -6.28
C HIS A 263 -11.76 4.87 -5.06
N PHE A 264 -13.06 4.68 -5.04
CA PHE A 264 -13.75 4.16 -3.87
C PHE A 264 -14.38 2.81 -4.15
N PHE A 265 -14.01 1.83 -3.34
CA PHE A 265 -14.47 0.47 -3.48
C PHE A 265 -15.33 0.07 -2.28
N LEU A 266 -16.41 -0.64 -2.57
CA LEU A 266 -17.27 -1.31 -1.59
C LEU A 266 -17.28 -2.79 -1.88
N VAL A 267 -16.97 -3.62 -0.89
CA VAL A 267 -17.02 -5.08 -1.00
C VAL A 267 -17.90 -5.63 0.12
N ALA A 268 -18.98 -6.32 -0.25
CA ALA A 268 -19.88 -6.92 0.75
C ALA A 268 -19.13 -7.97 1.59
N GLN A 269 -19.23 -7.89 2.91
CA GLN A 269 -18.61 -8.88 3.80
C GLN A 269 -19.26 -10.27 3.69
N SER A 270 -20.55 -10.32 3.33
CA SER A 270 -21.27 -11.56 3.11
C SER A 270 -20.87 -12.20 1.79
N GLY A 271 -19.85 -13.07 1.82
CA GLY A 271 -19.41 -13.87 0.68
C GLY A 271 -18.88 -13.06 -0.50
N HIS A 272 -18.58 -11.77 -0.32
CA HIS A 272 -18.08 -10.83 -1.33
C HIS A 272 -18.94 -10.81 -2.61
N GLN A 273 -20.26 -11.02 -2.48
CA GLN A 273 -21.19 -11.16 -3.62
C GLN A 273 -21.58 -9.83 -4.26
N ALA A 274 -21.31 -8.71 -3.58
CA ALA A 274 -21.50 -7.38 -4.13
C ALA A 274 -20.20 -6.59 -4.07
N PHE A 275 -19.93 -5.93 -5.17
CA PHE A 275 -18.73 -5.10 -5.37
C PHE A 275 -19.14 -3.81 -6.07
N ALA A 276 -18.54 -2.70 -5.72
CA ALA A 276 -18.63 -1.45 -6.46
C ALA A 276 -17.29 -0.74 -6.50
N HIS A 277 -16.95 -0.14 -7.64
CA HIS A 277 -15.89 0.81 -7.85
C HIS A 277 -16.53 2.10 -8.36
N ILE A 278 -16.55 3.13 -7.54
CA ILE A 278 -17.29 4.38 -7.77
C ILE A 278 -16.43 5.59 -7.41
N HIS A 279 -16.80 6.76 -7.93
CA HIS A 279 -15.98 7.96 -7.88
C HIS A 279 -16.73 9.11 -7.19
N PRO A 280 -16.60 9.25 -5.85
CA PRO A 280 -17.29 10.29 -5.09
C PRO A 280 -16.89 11.71 -5.52
N VAL A 281 -17.88 12.60 -5.62
CA VAL A 281 -17.70 14.00 -5.99
C VAL A 281 -17.35 14.83 -4.76
N ARG A 282 -16.35 15.69 -4.88
CA ARG A 282 -15.91 16.58 -3.80
C ARG A 282 -16.91 17.70 -3.56
N LEU A 283 -17.42 17.84 -2.34
CA LEU A 283 -18.30 18.94 -1.92
C LEU A 283 -17.61 19.97 -1.04
N GLY A 284 -16.54 19.61 -0.40
CA GLY A 284 -15.80 20.49 0.51
C GLY A 284 -14.34 20.08 0.65
N ASN A 285 -13.61 20.67 1.57
CA ASN A 285 -12.17 20.39 1.72
C ASN A 285 -11.87 18.92 2.02
N THR A 286 -12.75 18.26 2.78
CA THR A 286 -12.58 16.88 3.24
C THR A 286 -13.81 16.01 3.03
N THR A 287 -14.88 16.55 2.41
CA THR A 287 -16.18 15.89 2.26
C THR A 287 -16.44 15.55 0.80
N PHE A 288 -16.88 14.32 0.58
CA PHE A 288 -17.24 13.78 -0.74
C PHE A 288 -18.59 13.09 -0.66
N GLU A 289 -19.33 13.07 -1.75
CA GLU A 289 -20.61 12.35 -1.87
C GLU A 289 -20.70 11.58 -3.16
N VAL A 290 -21.46 10.50 -3.12
CA VAL A 290 -21.84 9.71 -4.29
C VAL A 290 -23.20 9.07 -4.08
N ALA A 291 -24.01 9.00 -5.14
CA ALA A 291 -25.21 8.16 -5.15
C ALA A 291 -24.78 6.69 -5.26
N LEU A 292 -25.22 5.86 -4.30
CA LEU A 292 -24.86 4.44 -4.31
C LEU A 292 -25.64 3.71 -5.41
N PRO A 293 -24.97 2.85 -6.18
CA PRO A 293 -25.64 1.93 -7.08
C PRO A 293 -26.56 0.97 -6.29
N PRO A 294 -27.40 0.16 -6.95
CA PRO A 294 -28.37 -0.73 -6.30
C PRO A 294 -27.67 -1.93 -5.62
N LEU A 295 -26.85 -1.65 -4.61
CA LEU A 295 -26.18 -2.66 -3.79
C LEU A 295 -27.16 -3.24 -2.76
N PRO A 296 -27.07 -4.54 -2.40
CA PRO A 296 -27.80 -5.14 -1.29
C PRO A 296 -27.54 -4.44 0.04
N ALA A 297 -28.50 -4.51 0.96
CA ALA A 297 -28.28 -4.08 2.34
C ALA A 297 -27.30 -5.02 3.05
N GLY A 298 -26.49 -4.49 3.96
CA GLY A 298 -25.55 -5.28 4.76
C GLY A 298 -24.25 -4.53 5.04
N ASP A 299 -23.28 -5.25 5.60
CA ASP A 299 -21.98 -4.71 5.95
C ASP A 299 -21.01 -4.81 4.78
N TYR A 300 -20.28 -3.73 4.55
CA TYR A 300 -19.30 -3.60 3.46
C TYR A 300 -17.96 -3.13 3.99
N ASP A 301 -16.90 -3.78 3.52
CA ASP A 301 -15.55 -3.24 3.61
C ASP A 301 -15.41 -2.09 2.63
N MET A 302 -14.84 -0.98 3.09
CA MET A 302 -14.56 0.20 2.30
C MET A 302 -13.07 0.32 2.05
N PHE A 303 -12.71 0.58 0.80
CA PHE A 303 -11.34 0.91 0.39
C PHE A 303 -11.39 2.19 -0.43
N CYS A 304 -10.61 3.18 -0.03
CA CYS A 304 -10.58 4.49 -0.68
C CYS A 304 -9.15 4.82 -1.06
N ASP A 305 -8.83 4.66 -2.32
CA ASP A 305 -7.54 5.05 -2.86
C ASP A 305 -7.52 6.55 -3.12
N LEU A 306 -6.47 7.19 -2.63
CA LEU A 306 -6.23 8.62 -2.79
C LEU A 306 -4.74 8.91 -2.94
N THR A 307 -4.44 9.98 -3.65
CA THR A 307 -3.07 10.48 -3.82
C THR A 307 -3.02 11.95 -3.41
N LEU A 308 -2.05 12.29 -2.58
CA LEU A 308 -1.79 13.68 -2.22
C LEU A 308 -0.95 14.37 -3.31
N GLU A 309 -1.09 15.69 -3.45
CA GLU A 309 -0.24 16.50 -4.34
C GLU A 309 1.26 16.40 -4.01
N SER A 310 1.63 15.80 -2.88
CA SER A 310 3.03 15.48 -2.52
C SER A 310 3.54 14.19 -3.14
N GLY A 311 2.74 13.49 -3.96
CA GLY A 311 3.07 12.19 -4.53
C GLY A 311 2.87 11.01 -3.59
N LEU A 312 2.33 11.23 -2.38
CA LEU A 312 2.07 10.17 -1.41
C LEU A 312 0.69 9.57 -1.67
N SER A 313 0.63 8.27 -1.96
CA SER A 313 -0.62 7.53 -2.23
C SER A 313 -1.00 6.62 -1.08
N SER A 314 -2.28 6.36 -0.88
CA SER A 314 -2.76 5.40 0.12
C SER A 314 -4.18 4.92 -0.13
N THR A 315 -4.48 3.81 0.52
CA THR A 315 -5.83 3.26 0.64
C THR A 315 -6.32 3.46 2.08
N ALA A 316 -7.27 4.37 2.26
CA ALA A 316 -7.97 4.51 3.54
C ALA A 316 -9.09 3.45 3.63
N THR A 317 -9.27 2.86 4.81
CA THR A 317 -10.23 1.77 4.99
C THR A 317 -11.16 2.00 6.16
N ASN A 318 -12.37 1.49 6.05
CA ASN A 318 -13.33 1.39 7.15
C ASN A 318 -14.39 0.33 6.80
N ILE A 319 -15.37 0.16 7.66
CA ILE A 319 -16.55 -0.69 7.45
C ILE A 319 -17.78 0.21 7.49
N ILE A 320 -18.76 -0.08 6.63
CA ILE A 320 -20.05 0.62 6.63
C ILE A 320 -21.21 -0.37 6.54
N HIS A 321 -22.29 -0.05 7.23
CA HIS A 321 -23.56 -0.74 7.08
C HIS A 321 -24.45 0.00 6.10
N LEU A 322 -24.79 -0.64 4.97
CA LEU A 322 -25.74 -0.09 4.01
C LEU A 322 -27.18 -0.48 4.42
N PRO A 323 -28.05 0.50 4.67
CA PRO A 323 -29.46 0.22 4.95
C PRO A 323 -30.16 -0.35 3.70
N PRO A 324 -31.35 -0.98 3.83
CA PRO A 324 -32.18 -1.33 2.69
C PRO A 324 -32.42 -0.13 1.77
N ALA A 325 -32.50 -0.40 0.46
CA ALA A 325 -32.87 0.64 -0.49
C ALA A 325 -34.26 1.20 -0.16
N PRO A 326 -34.47 2.52 -0.29
CA PRO A 326 -35.76 3.12 0.02
C PRO A 326 -36.83 2.65 -0.98
N ASP A 327 -38.06 2.36 -0.48
CA ASP A 327 -39.21 2.01 -1.26
C ASP A 327 -39.86 3.27 -1.89
N GLY A 328 -39.19 3.97 -2.78
CA GLY A 328 -39.69 5.25 -3.22
C GLY A 328 -39.40 5.59 -4.69
N SER A 329 -40.42 6.15 -5.36
CA SER A 329 -40.36 6.73 -6.70
C SER A 329 -40.11 8.25 -6.62
N GLY A 330 -38.99 8.70 -6.12
CA GLY A 330 -38.61 10.12 -6.14
C GLY A 330 -37.21 10.27 -6.66
N ALA A 331 -37.02 10.93 -7.80
CA ALA A 331 -35.68 11.33 -8.23
C ALA A 331 -35.10 12.32 -7.21
N ALA A 332 -33.91 12.08 -6.70
CA ALA A 332 -33.18 13.11 -5.98
C ALA A 332 -32.85 14.22 -6.98
N ASP A 333 -33.30 15.44 -6.69
CA ASP A 333 -33.01 16.62 -7.53
C ASP A 333 -31.55 17.08 -7.28
N LYS A 334 -30.59 16.20 -7.56
CA LYS A 334 -29.16 16.48 -7.37
C LYS A 334 -28.38 16.12 -8.62
N THR A 335 -28.46 17.00 -9.62
CA THR A 335 -27.70 16.86 -10.88
C THR A 335 -26.19 16.72 -10.72
N TYR A 336 -25.63 17.14 -9.58
CA TYR A 336 -24.19 17.00 -9.27
C TYR A 336 -23.78 15.58 -8.81
N LEU A 337 -24.75 14.73 -8.48
CA LEU A 337 -24.54 13.32 -8.16
C LEU A 337 -24.94 12.40 -9.33
N ALA A 338 -24.98 12.93 -10.55
CA ALA A 338 -25.15 12.09 -11.72
C ALA A 338 -24.12 10.96 -11.70
N ALA A 339 -24.53 9.74 -12.04
CA ALA A 339 -23.63 8.60 -12.09
C ALA A 339 -22.43 8.91 -12.98
N ASP A 340 -21.24 8.66 -12.45
CA ASP A 340 -20.01 8.80 -13.23
C ASP A 340 -20.01 7.71 -14.32
N PRO A 341 -19.68 8.02 -15.58
CA PRO A 341 -19.69 7.04 -16.67
C PRO A 341 -18.66 5.92 -16.48
N ASP A 342 -17.74 6.10 -15.54
CA ASP A 342 -16.73 5.12 -15.17
C ASP A 342 -17.07 4.37 -13.86
N ASP A 343 -18.22 4.63 -13.25
CA ASP A 343 -18.68 3.84 -12.11
C ASP A 343 -19.08 2.44 -12.56
N SER A 344 -18.72 1.45 -11.77
CA SER A 344 -19.08 0.06 -12.03
C SER A 344 -19.44 -0.68 -10.74
N TRP A 345 -20.36 -1.63 -10.88
CA TRP A 345 -20.73 -2.51 -9.77
C TRP A 345 -21.13 -3.88 -10.28
N ALA A 346 -21.03 -4.87 -9.40
CA ALA A 346 -21.49 -6.22 -9.65
C ALA A 346 -22.25 -6.73 -8.43
N THR A 347 -23.44 -7.30 -8.66
CA THR A 347 -24.26 -7.91 -7.63
C THR A 347 -24.76 -9.25 -8.12
N ASN A 348 -24.60 -10.30 -7.32
CA ASN A 348 -25.02 -11.67 -7.67
C ASN A 348 -24.49 -12.15 -9.04
N SER A 349 -23.35 -11.64 -9.46
CA SER A 349 -22.72 -12.03 -10.72
C SER A 349 -22.16 -13.45 -10.62
N SER A 350 -22.10 -14.13 -11.77
CA SER A 350 -21.41 -15.42 -11.86
C SER A 350 -19.94 -15.25 -11.51
N VAL A 351 -19.46 -16.09 -10.60
CA VAL A 351 -18.04 -16.17 -10.20
C VAL A 351 -17.42 -17.34 -10.94
N ALA A 352 -16.35 -17.10 -11.65
CA ALA A 352 -15.56 -18.17 -12.26
C ALA A 352 -14.52 -18.66 -11.26
N VAL A 353 -14.58 -19.93 -10.88
CA VAL A 353 -13.65 -20.55 -9.93
C VAL A 353 -12.55 -21.26 -10.71
N GLN A 354 -11.30 -20.96 -10.35
CA GLN A 354 -10.17 -21.66 -10.92
C GLN A 354 -9.90 -22.95 -10.16
N ASP A 355 -10.43 -24.05 -10.67
CA ASP A 355 -10.33 -25.35 -10.01
C ASP A 355 -9.03 -26.12 -10.35
N ASN A 356 -8.44 -25.86 -11.51
CA ASN A 356 -7.29 -26.61 -11.99
C ASN A 356 -6.16 -25.69 -12.51
N PRO A 357 -5.00 -25.69 -11.88
CA PRO A 357 -3.81 -25.04 -12.44
C PRO A 357 -3.51 -25.59 -13.84
N GLY A 358 -3.14 -24.71 -14.77
CA GLY A 358 -2.84 -25.08 -16.15
C GLY A 358 -4.04 -25.09 -17.10
N SER A 359 -5.25 -24.79 -16.63
CA SER A 359 -6.44 -24.59 -17.47
C SER A 359 -6.90 -23.13 -17.45
N ALA A 360 -7.48 -22.68 -18.55
CA ALA A 360 -8.11 -21.37 -18.63
C ALA A 360 -9.45 -21.37 -17.86
N THR A 361 -9.77 -20.26 -17.24
CA THR A 361 -11.02 -20.06 -16.50
C THR A 361 -11.84 -18.97 -17.18
N VAL A 362 -13.12 -19.25 -17.47
CA VAL A 362 -13.99 -18.36 -18.25
C VAL A 362 -15.06 -17.75 -17.36
N CYS A 363 -15.16 -16.43 -17.33
CA CYS A 363 -16.27 -15.69 -16.75
C CYS A 363 -17.18 -15.17 -17.86
N HIS A 364 -18.48 -15.50 -17.80
CA HIS A 364 -19.50 -15.02 -18.74
C HIS A 364 -20.19 -13.80 -18.16
N LEU A 365 -20.17 -12.71 -18.90
CA LEU A 365 -20.87 -11.47 -18.55
C LEU A 365 -22.30 -11.48 -19.08
N ALA A 366 -23.13 -10.59 -18.52
CA ALA A 366 -24.57 -10.58 -18.81
C ALA A 366 -24.92 -10.28 -20.29
N ASP A 367 -24.07 -9.56 -21.00
CA ASP A 367 -24.22 -9.25 -22.43
C ASP A 367 -23.69 -10.36 -23.35
N GLY A 368 -23.21 -11.48 -22.79
CA GLY A 368 -22.61 -12.60 -23.52
C GLY A 368 -21.11 -12.46 -23.78
N THR A 369 -20.48 -11.34 -23.37
CA THR A 369 -19.02 -11.17 -23.40
C THR A 369 -18.35 -12.21 -22.49
N GLN A 370 -17.24 -12.77 -22.94
CA GLN A 370 -16.45 -13.74 -22.18
C GLN A 370 -15.12 -13.12 -21.79
N VAL A 371 -14.78 -13.18 -20.49
CA VAL A 371 -13.46 -12.83 -19.99
C VAL A 371 -12.77 -14.13 -19.59
N ILE A 372 -11.68 -14.43 -20.26
CA ILE A 372 -10.94 -15.69 -20.13
C ILE A 372 -9.65 -15.41 -19.41
N TRP A 373 -9.52 -15.87 -18.17
CA TRP A 373 -8.23 -15.90 -17.50
C TRP A 373 -7.41 -17.02 -18.13
N LYS A 374 -6.30 -16.65 -18.77
CA LYS A 374 -5.46 -17.63 -19.49
C LYS A 374 -4.90 -18.66 -18.54
N ALA A 375 -4.64 -19.85 -19.09
CA ALA A 375 -4.00 -20.94 -18.35
C ALA A 375 -2.67 -20.46 -17.75
N HIS A 376 -2.48 -20.73 -16.47
CA HIS A 376 -1.26 -20.40 -15.74
C HIS A 376 -0.89 -21.53 -14.76
N PRO A 377 0.37 -21.65 -14.32
CA PRO A 377 0.77 -22.61 -13.30
C PRO A 377 0.07 -22.32 -11.96
N ALA A 378 0.24 -23.20 -10.99
CA ALA A 378 -0.24 -22.93 -9.63
C ALA A 378 0.34 -21.61 -9.12
N LEU A 379 -0.51 -20.79 -8.52
CA LEU A 379 -0.10 -19.50 -7.96
C LEU A 379 0.59 -19.70 -6.61
N HIS A 380 1.69 -19.01 -6.42
CA HIS A 380 2.43 -19.00 -5.17
C HIS A 380 2.60 -17.58 -4.66
N ALA A 381 2.61 -17.44 -3.32
CA ALA A 381 2.86 -16.13 -2.71
C ALA A 381 4.27 -15.64 -3.06
N GLN A 382 4.40 -14.33 -3.32
CA GLN A 382 5.64 -13.62 -3.67
C GLN A 382 6.29 -14.06 -5.00
N GLU A 383 5.53 -14.76 -5.86
CA GLU A 383 5.91 -15.07 -7.22
C GLU A 383 5.05 -14.28 -8.21
N ASP A 384 5.58 -14.04 -9.41
CA ASP A 384 4.84 -13.35 -10.48
C ASP A 384 3.61 -14.18 -10.87
N ALA A 385 2.45 -13.60 -10.68
CA ALA A 385 1.18 -14.26 -10.98
C ALA A 385 0.85 -14.30 -12.47
N GLY A 386 1.44 -13.42 -13.28
CA GLY A 386 1.20 -13.34 -14.73
C GLY A 386 -0.29 -13.26 -15.08
N LEU A 387 -1.07 -12.34 -14.40
CA LEU A 387 -2.50 -12.23 -14.60
C LEU A 387 -2.81 -11.76 -16.02
N GLN A 388 -3.12 -12.71 -16.92
CA GLN A 388 -3.46 -12.45 -18.31
C GLN A 388 -4.88 -12.87 -18.62
N PHE A 389 -5.65 -11.93 -19.17
CA PHE A 389 -7.03 -12.13 -19.54
C PHE A 389 -7.23 -11.86 -21.03
N GLU A 390 -8.04 -12.68 -21.69
CA GLU A 390 -8.49 -12.47 -23.06
C GLU A 390 -9.99 -12.20 -23.04
N VAL A 391 -10.43 -11.21 -23.82
CA VAL A 391 -11.83 -10.84 -23.86
C VAL A 391 -12.40 -11.17 -25.24
N LEU A 392 -13.43 -11.99 -25.26
CA LEU A 392 -14.19 -12.32 -26.47
C LEU A 392 -15.56 -11.67 -26.42
N ASP A 393 -16.03 -11.20 -27.56
CA ASP A 393 -17.37 -10.69 -27.71
C ASP A 393 -18.43 -11.84 -27.71
N PRO A 394 -19.74 -11.55 -27.70
CA PRO A 394 -20.78 -12.57 -27.71
C PRO A 394 -20.72 -13.50 -28.92
N THR A 395 -20.01 -13.16 -30.00
CA THR A 395 -19.84 -14.01 -31.17
C THR A 395 -18.60 -14.90 -31.09
N GLY A 396 -17.82 -14.78 -30.00
CA GLY A 396 -16.59 -15.53 -29.80
C GLY A 396 -15.36 -14.95 -30.52
N GLN A 397 -15.47 -13.72 -31.02
CA GLN A 397 -14.34 -13.00 -31.64
C GLN A 397 -13.64 -12.12 -30.59
N PRO A 398 -12.35 -11.77 -30.83
CA PRO A 398 -11.65 -10.80 -30.00
C PRO A 398 -12.47 -9.51 -29.81
N ALA A 399 -12.75 -9.14 -28.57
CA ALA A 399 -13.57 -7.99 -28.25
C ALA A 399 -12.82 -6.68 -28.51
N ALA A 400 -13.52 -5.70 -29.11
CA ALA A 400 -13.03 -4.33 -29.17
C ALA A 400 -13.27 -3.66 -27.80
N LEU A 401 -12.20 -3.46 -27.05
CA LEU A 401 -12.25 -2.78 -25.74
C LEU A 401 -12.10 -1.28 -25.92
N GLU A 402 -12.73 -0.53 -25.05
CA GLU A 402 -12.66 0.93 -24.99
C GLU A 402 -11.78 1.36 -23.82
N PRO A 403 -11.11 2.51 -23.91
CA PRO A 403 -10.39 3.06 -22.77
C PRO A 403 -11.33 3.27 -21.57
N TYR A 404 -10.93 2.76 -20.42
CA TYR A 404 -11.60 2.91 -19.14
C TYR A 404 -10.65 3.67 -18.20
N MET A 405 -11.01 4.91 -17.89
CA MET A 405 -10.12 5.84 -17.16
C MET A 405 -8.71 5.92 -17.75
N GLY A 406 -8.63 6.00 -19.08
CA GLY A 406 -7.36 6.10 -19.83
C GLY A 406 -6.60 4.79 -20.03
N MET A 407 -7.06 3.66 -19.50
CA MET A 407 -6.46 2.33 -19.65
C MET A 407 -7.45 1.32 -20.22
N MET A 408 -6.95 0.18 -20.69
CA MET A 408 -7.80 -0.85 -21.29
C MET A 408 -8.54 -1.70 -20.24
N SER A 409 -8.10 -1.66 -18.99
CA SER A 409 -8.71 -2.40 -17.87
C SER A 409 -8.24 -1.84 -16.53
N HIS A 410 -9.04 -2.10 -15.49
CA HIS A 410 -8.65 -2.01 -14.08
C HIS A 410 -9.02 -3.32 -13.40
N ALA A 411 -8.36 -3.64 -12.30
CA ALA A 411 -8.80 -4.75 -11.47
C ALA A 411 -8.64 -4.43 -9.98
N ALA A 412 -9.49 -5.06 -9.17
CA ALA A 412 -9.31 -5.13 -7.74
C ALA A 412 -9.01 -6.58 -7.35
N VAL A 413 -8.07 -6.78 -6.44
CA VAL A 413 -7.73 -8.08 -5.87
C VAL A 413 -7.89 -8.01 -4.37
N MET A 414 -8.62 -8.97 -3.78
CA MET A 414 -8.82 -9.03 -2.35
C MET A 414 -8.67 -10.46 -1.84
N ARG A 415 -7.99 -10.62 -0.70
CA ARG A 415 -7.98 -11.86 0.04
C ARG A 415 -9.29 -12.03 0.81
N SER A 416 -9.78 -13.26 0.95
CA SER A 416 -11.08 -13.57 1.56
C SER A 416 -11.27 -13.04 2.99
N ASP A 417 -10.19 -12.75 3.72
CA ASP A 417 -10.26 -12.17 5.07
C ASP A 417 -10.14 -10.63 5.09
N GLY A 418 -10.16 -9.96 3.93
CA GLY A 418 -10.06 -8.51 3.80
C GLY A 418 -8.67 -7.92 4.13
N ARG A 419 -7.69 -8.76 4.46
CA ARG A 419 -6.36 -8.27 4.88
C ARG A 419 -5.47 -7.82 3.74
N VAL A 420 -5.76 -8.23 2.53
CA VAL A 420 -5.08 -7.79 1.30
C VAL A 420 -6.13 -7.21 0.39
N PHE A 421 -5.91 -6.01 -0.06
CA PHE A 421 -6.66 -5.37 -1.12
C PHE A 421 -5.68 -4.63 -2.02
N ALA A 422 -5.78 -4.79 -3.32
CA ALA A 422 -4.94 -4.10 -4.30
C ALA A 422 -5.77 -3.65 -5.48
N HIS A 423 -5.55 -2.41 -5.91
CA HIS A 423 -6.06 -1.85 -7.16
C HIS A 423 -4.96 -1.97 -8.22
N LEU A 424 -5.26 -2.60 -9.34
CA LEU A 424 -4.29 -2.95 -10.37
C LEU A 424 -4.62 -2.27 -11.70
N HIS A 425 -3.57 -1.88 -12.39
CA HIS A 425 -3.58 -1.34 -13.75
C HIS A 425 -2.70 -2.19 -14.68
N PRO A 426 -2.88 -2.14 -15.99
CA PRO A 426 -1.96 -2.80 -16.93
C PRO A 426 -0.50 -2.35 -16.79
N SER A 427 -0.27 -1.10 -16.35
CA SER A 427 1.07 -0.55 -16.12
C SER A 427 1.65 -0.89 -14.74
N GLY A 428 0.84 -1.37 -13.79
CA GLY A 428 1.29 -1.66 -12.42
C GLY A 428 0.21 -1.43 -11.36
N ASN A 429 0.63 -1.46 -10.10
CA ASN A 429 -0.24 -1.26 -8.92
C ASN A 429 0.04 0.04 -8.16
N PHE A 430 0.67 1.00 -8.79
CA PHE A 430 0.99 2.30 -8.21
C PHE A 430 0.07 3.40 -8.78
N SER A 431 -0.02 4.52 -8.06
CA SER A 431 -0.80 5.67 -8.50
C SER A 431 -0.14 6.40 -9.67
N MET A 432 -0.93 6.62 -10.71
CA MET A 432 -0.50 7.40 -11.88
C MET A 432 -0.32 8.88 -11.54
N ALA A 433 -1.13 9.41 -10.63
CA ALA A 433 -0.97 10.77 -10.13
C ALA A 433 0.37 10.96 -9.40
N ALA A 434 0.79 9.96 -8.61
CA ALA A 434 2.10 9.97 -7.99
C ALA A 434 3.23 9.91 -9.03
N GLN A 435 3.09 9.09 -10.06
CA GLN A 435 4.07 9.03 -11.14
C GLN A 435 4.19 10.38 -11.86
N MET A 436 3.07 10.99 -12.24
CA MET A 436 3.06 12.32 -12.86
C MET A 436 3.71 13.40 -12.00
N PHE A 437 3.50 13.34 -10.68
CA PHE A 437 4.17 14.25 -9.76
C PHE A 437 5.70 14.14 -9.88
N PHE A 438 6.26 12.93 -9.85
CA PHE A 438 7.70 12.71 -9.93
C PHE A 438 8.26 12.99 -11.33
N ASP A 439 7.56 12.63 -12.40
CA ASP A 439 7.93 12.96 -13.79
C ASP A 439 8.00 14.48 -14.00
N THR A 440 6.97 15.19 -13.53
CA THR A 440 6.92 16.65 -13.61
C THR A 440 8.05 17.30 -12.81
N LYS A 441 8.29 16.78 -11.59
CA LYS A 441 9.36 17.27 -10.72
C LYS A 441 10.72 17.07 -11.37
N LEU A 442 11.02 15.88 -11.87
CA LEU A 442 12.29 15.56 -12.50
C LEU A 442 12.50 16.43 -13.74
N THR A 443 11.49 16.52 -14.63
CA THR A 443 11.56 17.34 -15.85
C THR A 443 11.82 18.81 -15.53
N LYS A 444 11.13 19.39 -14.54
CA LYS A 444 11.32 20.79 -14.13
C LYS A 444 12.71 21.06 -13.54
N GLU A 445 13.24 20.13 -12.75
CA GLU A 445 14.48 20.35 -12.00
C GLU A 445 15.74 19.94 -12.77
N THR A 446 15.65 19.01 -13.71
CA THR A 446 16.82 18.44 -14.41
C THR A 446 16.74 18.53 -15.94
N GLY A 447 15.58 18.80 -16.50
CA GLY A 447 15.32 18.73 -17.94
C GLY A 447 15.23 17.31 -18.52
N VAL A 448 15.34 16.28 -17.67
CA VAL A 448 15.18 14.88 -18.09
C VAL A 448 13.71 14.60 -18.36
N ILE A 449 13.40 14.15 -19.56
CA ILE A 449 12.05 13.74 -19.95
C ILE A 449 11.95 12.24 -19.73
N CYS A 450 11.05 11.82 -18.86
CA CYS A 450 10.73 10.41 -18.67
C CYS A 450 10.00 9.86 -19.89
N SER A 451 10.07 8.55 -20.06
CA SER A 451 9.49 7.88 -21.25
C SER A 451 8.02 8.25 -21.43
N PRO A 452 7.60 8.68 -22.62
CA PRO A 452 6.30 9.30 -22.88
C PRO A 452 5.10 8.35 -22.84
N GLY A 453 5.20 7.18 -22.22
CA GLY A 453 4.13 6.18 -22.17
C GLY A 453 2.80 6.68 -21.62
N MET A 454 2.77 7.88 -21.01
CA MET A 454 1.62 8.44 -20.33
C MET A 454 1.21 9.86 -20.76
N ALA A 455 2.01 10.53 -21.60
CA ALA A 455 1.75 11.92 -21.98
C ALA A 455 0.48 12.13 -22.84
N ASN A 456 -0.13 11.06 -23.33
CA ASN A 456 -1.26 11.11 -24.26
C ASN A 456 -2.52 10.41 -23.76
N MET A 457 -2.76 10.33 -22.45
CA MET A 457 -4.02 9.78 -21.94
C MET A 457 -5.18 10.77 -22.13
N PRO A 458 -6.28 10.36 -22.78
CA PRO A 458 -7.48 11.19 -22.90
C PRO A 458 -8.06 11.46 -21.50
N GLY A 459 -8.26 12.74 -21.15
CA GLY A 459 -8.88 13.15 -19.89
C GLY A 459 -7.96 13.81 -18.88
N MET A 460 -6.66 13.92 -19.14
CA MET A 460 -5.74 14.74 -18.35
C MET A 460 -5.61 16.15 -18.94
N ASP A 461 -5.71 17.17 -18.09
CA ASP A 461 -5.51 18.55 -18.48
C ASP A 461 -4.02 18.84 -18.74
N HIS A 462 -3.63 18.84 -20.02
CA HIS A 462 -2.25 19.08 -20.47
C HIS A 462 -1.89 20.56 -20.66
N SER A 463 -2.65 21.47 -20.09
CA SER A 463 -2.50 22.93 -20.34
C SER A 463 -1.16 23.54 -19.91
N THR A 464 -0.24 22.78 -19.31
CA THR A 464 1.05 23.31 -18.81
C THR A 464 2.31 22.78 -19.49
N VAL A 465 2.22 21.88 -20.50
CA VAL A 465 3.42 21.36 -21.19
C VAL A 465 3.31 21.63 -22.69
N ALA A 466 3.61 22.86 -23.08
CA ALA A 466 3.84 23.20 -24.48
C ALA A 466 5.28 22.89 -24.87
N GLY A 467 5.49 21.91 -25.76
CA GLY A 467 6.70 21.80 -26.57
C GLY A 467 7.47 20.49 -26.48
N SER A 468 7.00 19.48 -27.18
CA SER A 468 7.86 18.64 -28.05
C SER A 468 6.98 17.66 -28.83
N GLY A 469 6.94 17.84 -30.14
CA GLY A 469 6.24 16.92 -31.03
C GLY A 469 7.01 15.59 -31.11
N LEU A 470 6.39 14.54 -30.60
CA LEU A 470 6.55 13.18 -31.13
C LEU A 470 5.20 12.47 -30.93
N THR A 471 4.44 12.42 -31.99
CA THR A 471 3.22 11.63 -32.12
C THR A 471 3.62 10.17 -32.25
N THR A 472 3.49 9.40 -31.18
CA THR A 472 3.09 8.00 -31.29
C THR A 472 1.80 7.90 -30.51
N ALA A 473 0.69 7.96 -31.25
CA ALA A 473 -0.60 7.57 -30.71
C ALA A 473 -0.45 6.20 -30.02
N PRO A 474 -1.13 5.96 -28.87
CA PRO A 474 -1.32 4.59 -28.41
C PRO A 474 -1.95 3.84 -29.57
N GLU A 475 -1.52 2.61 -29.82
CA GLU A 475 -2.19 1.75 -30.78
C GLU A 475 -3.67 1.70 -30.42
N VAL A 476 -4.46 2.54 -31.09
CA VAL A 476 -5.91 2.46 -31.12
C VAL A 476 -6.24 1.31 -32.06
N GLY A 477 -6.07 0.13 -31.54
CA GLY A 477 -6.41 -1.12 -32.20
C GLY A 477 -6.57 -2.16 -31.12
N GLY A 478 -7.77 -2.23 -30.61
CA GLY A 478 -8.37 -3.18 -29.71
C GLY A 478 -7.59 -4.44 -29.37
N SER A 479 -6.60 -4.34 -28.50
CA SER A 479 -6.06 -5.55 -27.89
C SER A 479 -7.15 -6.13 -27.00
N SER A 480 -7.64 -7.32 -27.36
CA SER A 480 -8.55 -8.11 -26.50
C SER A 480 -7.81 -8.78 -25.35
N VAL A 481 -6.51 -8.58 -25.22
CA VAL A 481 -5.67 -9.16 -24.18
C VAL A 481 -5.27 -8.11 -23.17
N ILE A 482 -5.52 -8.41 -21.90
CA ILE A 482 -5.21 -7.60 -20.73
C ILE A 482 -4.13 -8.33 -19.95
N SER A 483 -3.06 -7.63 -19.57
CA SER A 483 -2.03 -8.11 -18.66
C SER A 483 -2.00 -7.19 -17.44
N LEU A 484 -2.01 -7.79 -16.24
CA LEU A 484 -1.97 -7.08 -14.97
C LEU A 484 -0.77 -7.62 -14.16
N PRO A 485 0.30 -6.83 -13.99
CA PRO A 485 1.46 -7.26 -13.22
C PRO A 485 1.12 -7.30 -11.73
N TYR A 486 1.25 -8.47 -11.12
CA TYR A 486 0.94 -8.64 -9.71
C TYR A 486 1.64 -9.86 -9.09
N GLN A 487 2.04 -9.73 -7.84
CA GLN A 487 2.46 -10.83 -6.97
C GLN A 487 1.57 -10.84 -5.74
N PHE A 488 1.00 -11.99 -5.45
CA PHE A 488 0.20 -12.15 -4.23
C PHE A 488 1.12 -12.09 -3.00
N PRO A 489 0.89 -11.20 -2.03
CA PRO A 489 1.83 -11.02 -0.92
C PRO A 489 1.83 -12.19 0.07
N THR A 490 0.75 -12.96 0.12
CA THR A 490 0.56 -14.08 1.04
C THR A 490 -0.28 -15.18 0.40
N SER A 491 -0.17 -16.40 0.91
CA SER A 491 -1.07 -17.50 0.55
C SER A 491 -2.50 -17.26 1.07
N GLY A 492 -3.47 -17.93 0.47
CA GLY A 492 -4.88 -17.90 0.86
C GLY A 492 -5.84 -17.91 -0.33
N GLU A 493 -7.12 -17.70 -0.05
CA GLU A 493 -8.17 -17.55 -1.05
C GLU A 493 -8.27 -16.08 -1.46
N PHE A 494 -8.33 -15.83 -2.76
CA PHE A 494 -8.40 -14.50 -3.34
C PHE A 494 -9.54 -14.39 -4.33
N ARG A 495 -10.16 -13.22 -4.38
CA ARG A 495 -11.11 -12.79 -5.41
C ARG A 495 -10.52 -11.66 -6.22
N ILE A 496 -10.71 -11.74 -7.53
CA ILE A 496 -10.24 -10.78 -8.52
C ILE A 496 -11.46 -10.24 -9.29
N TRP A 497 -11.66 -8.94 -9.29
CA TRP A 497 -12.64 -8.23 -10.10
C TRP A 497 -11.92 -7.56 -11.25
N VAL A 498 -12.10 -8.06 -12.46
CA VAL A 498 -11.51 -7.47 -13.68
C VAL A 498 -12.56 -6.60 -14.36
N GLN A 499 -12.25 -5.33 -14.53
CA GLN A 499 -13.14 -4.33 -15.09
C GLN A 499 -12.68 -3.96 -16.50
N ILE A 500 -13.60 -4.01 -17.44
CA ILE A 500 -13.40 -3.67 -18.86
C ILE A 500 -14.51 -2.73 -19.32
N LYS A 501 -14.21 -1.89 -20.31
CA LYS A 501 -15.21 -1.04 -20.96
C LYS A 501 -15.45 -1.50 -22.40
N ARG A 502 -16.71 -1.71 -22.76
CA ARG A 502 -17.13 -2.11 -24.09
C ARG A 502 -18.54 -1.57 -24.38
N ALA A 503 -18.76 -1.08 -25.59
CA ALA A 503 -20.02 -0.48 -26.01
C ALA A 503 -20.53 0.61 -25.04
N GLY A 504 -19.62 1.44 -24.54
CA GLY A 504 -19.89 2.51 -23.59
C GLY A 504 -20.22 2.07 -22.16
N GLN A 505 -20.16 0.78 -21.84
CA GLN A 505 -20.47 0.24 -20.52
C GLN A 505 -19.25 -0.38 -19.85
N VAL A 506 -19.08 -0.11 -18.55
CA VAL A 506 -18.08 -0.80 -17.73
C VAL A 506 -18.71 -2.08 -17.18
N MET A 507 -18.02 -3.18 -17.39
CA MET A 507 -18.44 -4.52 -16.95
C MET A 507 -17.36 -5.13 -16.05
N THR A 508 -17.78 -5.96 -15.08
CA THR A 508 -16.90 -6.59 -14.10
C THR A 508 -16.99 -8.11 -14.20
N ALA A 509 -15.88 -8.75 -14.55
CA ALA A 509 -15.70 -10.20 -14.45
C ALA A 509 -15.12 -10.57 -13.09
N ILE A 510 -15.55 -11.68 -12.50
CA ILE A 510 -15.18 -12.10 -11.16
C ILE A 510 -14.55 -13.47 -11.21
N PHE A 511 -13.37 -13.58 -10.59
CA PHE A 511 -12.61 -14.82 -10.50
C PHE A 511 -12.23 -15.11 -9.05
N ASP A 512 -12.37 -16.38 -8.64
CA ASP A 512 -11.85 -16.88 -7.37
C ASP A 512 -10.68 -17.83 -7.62
N THR A 513 -9.66 -17.71 -6.79
CA THR A 513 -8.46 -18.55 -6.87
C THR A 513 -7.84 -18.82 -5.50
N VAL A 514 -7.00 -19.84 -5.43
CA VAL A 514 -6.21 -20.20 -4.24
C VAL A 514 -4.74 -20.02 -4.55
N VAL A 515 -4.07 -19.24 -3.71
CA VAL A 515 -2.62 -18.98 -3.74
C VAL A 515 -1.96 -19.85 -2.65
N LYS A 516 -0.92 -20.59 -3.01
CA LYS A 516 -0.17 -21.48 -2.12
C LYS A 516 0.98 -20.80 -1.41
#